data_032b185993f1118531a74ffc9870fdfc
#
_entry.id   032b185993f1118531a74ffc9870fdfc
#
_cell.length_a   1.000
_cell.length_b   1.000
_cell.length_c   1.000
_cell.angle_alpha   90.00
_cell.angle_beta   90.00
_cell.angle_gamma   90.00
#
_symmetry.space_group_name_H-M   'P 1'
#
loop_
_entity.id
_entity.type
_entity.pdbx_description
1 polymer ?
#
loop_
_entity_poly.entity_id
_entity_poly.type
_entity_poly.pdbx_seq_one_letter_code
_entity_poly.pdbx_strand_id
1 'polypeptide(L)'
;MKGLYYYMQDCKVNILGTEWSIKFGNEQDYPALKDNDGYTDSSVREIIVDNFARTEKDPERKKNIEEYGKRVIRHELIHAFLTESGLDGNGHYADHWEFNEEMVDWIAIQSPKIFEIFKELDLL
;
A
#
# COMPACT_ATOMS: atom_id res chain seq x y z
N MET A 1 -3.35 -7.71 -18.57
CA MET A 1 -4.64 -7.92 -17.90
C MET A 1 -4.83 -6.89 -16.80
N LYS A 2 -6.01 -6.37 -16.70
CA LYS A 2 -6.36 -5.48 -15.59
C LYS A 2 -6.36 -6.26 -14.28
N GLY A 3 -6.32 -5.57 -13.17
CA GLY A 3 -6.42 -6.20 -11.87
C GLY A 3 -7.66 -7.05 -11.72
N LEU A 4 -7.60 -8.04 -10.84
CA LEU A 4 -8.72 -8.97 -10.60
C LEU A 4 -9.94 -8.28 -10.01
N TYR A 5 -9.76 -7.13 -9.39
CA TYR A 5 -10.79 -6.43 -8.64
C TYR A 5 -10.94 -5.01 -9.14
N TYR A 6 -12.14 -4.47 -9.02
CA TYR A 6 -12.50 -3.13 -9.52
C TYR A 6 -11.59 -2.03 -8.99
N TYR A 7 -11.05 -2.18 -7.76
CA TYR A 7 -10.18 -1.18 -7.16
C TYR A 7 -8.73 -1.27 -7.66
N MET A 8 -8.38 -2.31 -8.41
CA MET A 8 -7.01 -2.53 -8.92
C MET A 8 -6.84 -1.91 -10.30
N GLN A 9 -6.97 -0.60 -10.39
CA GLN A 9 -6.76 0.14 -11.60
C GLN A 9 -5.71 1.23 -11.36
N ASP A 10 -4.78 1.36 -12.28
CA ASP A 10 -3.75 2.40 -12.20
C ASP A 10 -4.42 3.75 -12.02
N CYS A 11 -3.92 4.53 -11.08
CA CYS A 11 -4.51 5.84 -10.77
C CYS A 11 -3.46 6.75 -10.16
N LYS A 12 -3.85 8.01 -10.02
CA LYS A 12 -3.03 9.02 -9.34
C LYS A 12 -3.75 9.51 -8.11
N VAL A 13 -2.99 9.80 -7.06
CA VAL A 13 -3.52 10.30 -5.81
C VAL A 13 -2.67 11.47 -5.34
N ASN A 14 -3.32 12.38 -4.62
CA ASN A 14 -2.63 13.51 -4.00
C ASN A 14 -2.26 13.12 -2.57
N ILE A 15 -0.96 13.08 -2.29
CA ILE A 15 -0.45 12.78 -0.96
C ILE A 15 0.13 14.06 -0.39
N LEU A 16 -0.60 14.70 0.49
CA LEU A 16 -0.17 15.94 1.15
C LEU A 16 0.32 17.01 0.17
N GLY A 17 -0.40 17.14 -0.97
CA GLY A 17 -0.09 18.15 -1.97
C GLY A 17 0.80 17.68 -3.11
N THR A 18 1.28 16.44 -3.08
CA THR A 18 2.16 15.90 -4.11
C THR A 18 1.48 14.74 -4.82
N GLU A 19 1.56 14.72 -6.14
CA GLU A 19 0.97 13.66 -6.94
C GLU A 19 1.82 12.40 -6.89
N TRP A 20 1.18 11.29 -6.58
CA TRP A 20 1.76 9.96 -6.60
C TRP A 20 0.96 9.08 -7.57
N SER A 21 1.60 8.04 -8.10
CA SER A 21 0.93 7.04 -8.95
C SER A 21 0.80 5.74 -8.20
N ILE A 22 -0.34 5.08 -8.35
CA ILE A 22 -0.54 3.71 -7.88
C ILE A 22 -0.72 2.84 -9.11
N LYS A 23 0.13 1.82 -9.24
CA LYS A 23 0.13 0.93 -10.40
C LYS A 23 0.00 -0.51 -9.96
N PHE A 24 -0.68 -1.30 -10.77
CA PHE A 24 -0.94 -2.71 -10.49
C PHE A 24 -0.37 -3.57 -11.61
N GLY A 25 0.18 -4.70 -11.24
CA GLY A 25 0.73 -5.61 -12.22
C GLY A 25 1.24 -6.87 -11.56
N ASN A 26 2.12 -7.58 -12.24
CA ASN A 26 2.73 -8.81 -11.74
C ASN A 26 4.25 -8.72 -11.86
N GLU A 27 4.93 -9.80 -11.51
CA GLU A 27 6.40 -9.81 -11.52
C GLU A 27 7.02 -9.67 -12.91
N GLN A 28 6.28 -9.97 -13.98
CA GLN A 28 6.79 -9.74 -15.33
C GLN A 28 6.86 -8.24 -15.66
N ASP A 29 5.88 -7.48 -15.19
CA ASP A 29 5.85 -6.03 -15.38
C ASP A 29 6.76 -5.32 -14.38
N TYR A 30 6.79 -5.80 -13.15
CA TYR A 30 7.51 -5.19 -12.04
C TYR A 30 8.28 -6.28 -11.28
N PRO A 31 9.56 -6.50 -11.63
CA PRO A 31 10.32 -7.63 -11.08
C PRO A 31 10.40 -7.69 -9.56
N ALA A 32 10.35 -6.54 -8.87
CA ALA A 32 10.40 -6.53 -7.42
C ALA A 32 9.17 -7.17 -6.77
N LEU A 33 8.08 -7.36 -7.52
CA LEU A 33 6.91 -8.08 -7.02
C LEU A 33 7.14 -9.58 -6.87
N LYS A 34 8.28 -10.08 -7.32
CA LYS A 34 8.64 -11.49 -7.08
C LYS A 34 8.65 -11.82 -5.60
N ASP A 35 9.17 -10.91 -4.78
CA ASP A 35 9.35 -11.13 -3.35
C ASP A 35 8.49 -10.22 -2.47
N ASN A 36 7.65 -9.38 -3.08
CA ASN A 36 6.83 -8.41 -2.36
C ASN A 36 5.42 -8.37 -2.95
N ASP A 37 4.43 -8.22 -2.11
CA ASP A 37 3.06 -8.01 -2.58
C ASP A 37 2.81 -6.57 -3.02
N GLY A 38 3.66 -5.66 -2.57
CA GLY A 38 3.64 -4.27 -2.98
C GLY A 38 4.92 -3.59 -2.50
N TYR A 39 5.22 -2.44 -3.09
CA TYR A 39 6.33 -1.61 -2.63
C TYR A 39 6.11 -0.15 -3.01
N THR A 40 6.82 0.70 -2.30
CA THR A 40 6.77 2.15 -2.52
C THR A 40 8.15 2.59 -2.99
N ASP A 41 8.20 3.24 -4.16
CA ASP A 41 9.43 3.86 -4.67
C ASP A 41 9.29 5.37 -4.57
N SER A 42 9.82 5.93 -3.50
CA SER A 42 9.72 7.37 -3.24
C SER A 42 10.51 8.22 -4.22
N SER A 43 11.51 7.65 -4.88
CA SER A 43 12.35 8.40 -5.84
C SER A 43 11.56 8.86 -7.05
N VAL A 44 10.51 8.13 -7.42
CA VAL A 44 9.62 8.48 -8.54
C VAL A 44 8.17 8.64 -8.10
N ARG A 45 7.91 8.60 -6.82
CA ARG A 45 6.58 8.71 -6.21
C ARG A 45 5.59 7.73 -6.82
N GLU A 46 5.98 6.47 -6.76
CA GLU A 46 5.15 5.37 -7.26
C GLU A 46 4.91 4.33 -6.18
N ILE A 47 3.69 3.84 -6.15
CA ILE A 47 3.29 2.67 -5.37
C ILE A 47 2.97 1.58 -6.37
N ILE A 48 3.58 0.42 -6.22
CA ILE A 48 3.35 -0.74 -7.08
C ILE A 48 2.75 -1.86 -6.25
N VAL A 49 1.64 -2.41 -6.71
CA VAL A 49 0.92 -3.46 -5.99
C VAL A 49 0.66 -4.64 -6.91
N ASP A 50 0.88 -5.85 -6.39
CA ASP A 50 0.58 -7.08 -7.10
C ASP A 50 -0.93 -7.15 -7.38
N ASN A 51 -1.31 -7.54 -8.58
CA ASN A 51 -2.70 -7.77 -8.91
C ASN A 51 -3.19 -9.17 -8.48
N PHE A 52 -2.30 -9.99 -7.94
CA PHE A 52 -2.56 -11.34 -7.44
C PHE A 52 -3.10 -12.33 -8.48
N ALA A 53 -3.02 -11.99 -9.76
CA ALA A 53 -3.49 -12.88 -10.83
C ALA A 53 -2.75 -14.21 -10.81
N ARG A 54 -1.45 -14.21 -10.50
CA ARG A 54 -0.63 -15.44 -10.44
C ARG A 54 -1.08 -16.40 -9.35
N THR A 55 -1.81 -15.91 -8.33
CA THR A 55 -2.25 -16.75 -7.21
C THR A 55 -3.61 -17.40 -7.46
N GLU A 56 -4.26 -17.09 -8.57
CA GLU A 56 -5.63 -17.48 -8.83
C GLU A 56 -5.86 -19.00 -8.73
N LYS A 57 -4.86 -19.79 -9.16
CA LYS A 57 -4.93 -21.24 -9.12
C LYS A 57 -4.13 -21.86 -7.97
N ASP A 58 -3.56 -21.04 -7.11
CA ASP A 58 -2.79 -21.51 -5.97
C ASP A 58 -3.73 -21.96 -4.87
N PRO A 59 -3.69 -23.26 -4.47
CA PRO A 59 -4.57 -23.75 -3.41
C PRO A 59 -4.28 -23.15 -2.04
N GLU A 60 -3.11 -22.55 -1.87
CA GLU A 60 -2.72 -21.90 -0.61
C GLU A 60 -2.93 -20.40 -0.59
N ARG A 61 -3.55 -19.84 -1.65
CA ARG A 61 -3.81 -18.40 -1.66
C ARG A 61 -4.74 -18.02 -0.50
N LYS A 62 -4.61 -16.77 -0.06
CA LYS A 62 -5.49 -16.25 0.98
C LYS A 62 -6.95 -16.29 0.51
N LYS A 63 -7.84 -16.77 1.37
CA LYS A 63 -9.25 -16.91 1.00
C LYS A 63 -9.93 -15.57 0.74
N ASN A 64 -9.55 -14.54 1.49
CA ASN A 64 -10.06 -13.20 1.26
C ASN A 64 -8.98 -12.32 0.65
N ILE A 65 -8.64 -12.62 -0.60
CA ILE A 65 -7.57 -11.91 -1.30
C ILE A 65 -7.96 -10.44 -1.59
N GLU A 66 -9.25 -10.16 -1.76
CA GLU A 66 -9.72 -8.80 -1.98
C GLU A 66 -9.37 -7.90 -0.78
N GLU A 67 -9.70 -8.33 0.43
CA GLU A 67 -9.38 -7.58 1.64
C GLU A 67 -7.87 -7.48 1.86
N TYR A 68 -7.15 -8.55 1.58
CA TYR A 68 -5.70 -8.55 1.68
C TYR A 68 -5.09 -7.52 0.72
N GLY A 69 -5.57 -7.48 -0.52
CA GLY A 69 -5.10 -6.51 -1.51
C GLY A 69 -5.33 -5.06 -1.08
N LYS A 70 -6.51 -4.79 -0.52
CA LYS A 70 -6.80 -3.45 0.02
C LYS A 70 -5.87 -3.09 1.18
N ARG A 71 -5.57 -4.05 2.04
CA ARG A 71 -4.62 -3.85 3.13
C ARG A 71 -3.22 -3.54 2.60
N VAL A 72 -2.76 -4.25 1.57
CA VAL A 72 -1.46 -3.97 0.93
C VAL A 72 -1.43 -2.54 0.40
N ILE A 73 -2.50 -2.10 -0.27
CA ILE A 73 -2.58 -0.72 -0.76
C ILE A 73 -2.49 0.28 0.39
N ARG A 74 -3.23 0.05 1.48
CA ARG A 74 -3.16 0.94 2.66
C ARG A 74 -1.76 0.99 3.23
N HIS A 75 -1.08 -0.17 3.32
CA HIS A 75 0.28 -0.26 3.82
C HIS A 75 1.24 0.63 3.00
N GLU A 76 1.19 0.51 1.68
CA GLU A 76 2.07 1.30 0.82
C GLU A 76 1.70 2.79 0.82
N LEU A 77 0.42 3.12 0.90
CA LEU A 77 -0.02 4.51 1.02
C LEU A 77 0.50 5.16 2.31
N ILE A 78 0.57 4.41 3.40
CA ILE A 78 1.12 4.94 4.66
C ILE A 78 2.59 5.25 4.49
N HIS A 79 3.36 4.40 3.80
CA HIS A 79 4.75 4.72 3.46
C HIS A 79 4.83 6.05 2.68
N ALA A 80 3.95 6.25 1.71
CA ALA A 80 3.93 7.48 0.92
C ALA A 80 3.62 8.71 1.78
N PHE A 81 2.62 8.61 2.68
CA PHE A 81 2.31 9.69 3.60
C PHE A 81 3.47 10.02 4.52
N LEU A 82 4.14 9.02 5.05
CA LEU A 82 5.28 9.23 5.93
C LEU A 82 6.46 9.85 5.18
N THR A 83 6.69 9.43 3.94
CA THR A 83 7.72 10.04 3.08
C THR A 83 7.43 11.52 2.83
N GLU A 84 6.21 11.83 2.40
CA GLU A 84 5.84 13.24 2.12
C GLU A 84 5.82 14.09 3.38
N SER A 85 5.61 13.48 4.55
CA SER A 85 5.68 14.18 5.83
C SER A 85 7.12 14.46 6.28
N GLY A 86 8.12 13.96 5.58
CA GLY A 86 9.52 14.15 5.93
C GLY A 86 10.04 13.20 7.00
N LEU A 87 9.25 12.20 7.37
CA LEU A 87 9.62 11.28 8.46
C LEU A 87 10.61 10.19 8.01
N ASP A 88 10.91 10.14 6.73
CA ASP A 88 11.93 9.24 6.18
C ASP A 88 13.31 9.92 6.09
N GLY A 89 13.37 11.25 6.14
CA GLY A 89 14.55 12.02 5.79
C GLY A 89 15.37 12.56 6.97
N ASN A 90 14.94 12.34 8.20
CA ASN A 90 15.50 13.05 9.36
C ASN A 90 16.54 12.28 10.15
N GLY A 91 17.13 11.23 9.61
CA GLY A 91 18.12 10.47 10.32
C GLY A 91 18.86 9.52 9.39
N HIS A 92 19.80 8.82 10.00
CA HIS A 92 20.68 7.90 9.30
C HIS A 92 20.37 6.43 9.62
N TYR A 93 19.28 6.16 10.31
CA TYR A 93 18.98 4.85 10.87
C TYR A 93 17.71 4.25 10.28
N ALA A 94 17.65 2.92 10.26
CA ALA A 94 16.53 2.18 9.70
C ALA A 94 15.29 2.19 10.60
N ASP A 95 15.34 2.85 11.76
CA ASP A 95 14.21 2.93 12.69
C ASP A 95 13.35 4.18 12.50
N HIS A 96 13.50 4.87 11.38
CA HIS A 96 12.59 5.94 10.99
C HIS A 96 11.16 5.40 10.87
N TRP A 97 10.20 6.25 11.13
CA TRP A 97 8.79 5.87 11.02
C TRP A 97 8.44 5.28 9.65
N GLU A 98 8.97 5.87 8.59
CA GLU A 98 8.73 5.38 7.23
C GLU A 98 9.22 3.95 7.04
N PHE A 99 10.31 3.57 7.73
CA PHE A 99 10.90 2.24 7.63
C PHE A 99 10.45 1.29 8.74
N ASN A 100 9.58 1.74 9.66
CA ASN A 100 9.08 0.88 10.73
C ASN A 100 7.90 0.06 10.20
N GLU A 101 8.19 -1.11 9.66
CA GLU A 101 7.20 -1.96 9.04
C GLU A 101 6.11 -2.42 10.01
N GLU A 102 6.45 -2.63 11.27
CA GLU A 102 5.46 -3.03 12.27
C GLU A 102 4.44 -1.92 12.50
N MET A 103 4.88 -0.69 12.65
CA MET A 103 4.00 0.46 12.83
C MET A 103 3.14 0.70 11.58
N VAL A 104 3.77 0.65 10.41
CA VAL A 104 3.07 0.86 9.14
C VAL A 104 1.99 -0.20 8.95
N ASP A 105 2.32 -1.44 9.24
CA ASP A 105 1.37 -2.55 9.10
C ASP A 105 0.23 -2.44 10.11
N TRP A 106 0.54 -2.03 11.35
CA TRP A 106 -0.50 -1.81 12.37
C TRP A 106 -1.52 -0.78 11.89
N ILE A 107 -1.06 0.35 11.36
CA ILE A 107 -1.95 1.39 10.84
C ILE A 107 -2.76 0.86 9.66
N ALA A 108 -2.13 0.12 8.75
CA ALA A 108 -2.81 -0.44 7.58
C ALA A 108 -3.94 -1.40 7.98
N ILE A 109 -3.71 -2.17 9.02
CA ILE A 109 -4.70 -3.14 9.53
C ILE A 109 -5.82 -2.42 10.28
N GLN A 110 -5.47 -1.48 11.14
CA GLN A 110 -6.40 -0.91 12.10
C GLN A 110 -7.14 0.34 11.60
N SER A 111 -6.60 1.04 10.60
CA SER A 111 -7.20 2.30 10.15
C SER A 111 -8.68 2.21 9.78
N PRO A 112 -9.19 1.15 9.12
CA PRO A 112 -10.62 1.09 8.86
C PRO A 112 -11.46 1.09 10.14
N LYS A 113 -11.00 0.42 11.19
CA LYS A 113 -11.70 0.37 12.47
C LYS A 113 -11.64 1.71 13.20
N ILE A 114 -10.50 2.38 13.11
CA ILE A 114 -10.30 3.70 13.71
C ILE A 114 -11.24 4.71 13.05
N PHE A 115 -11.28 4.73 11.73
CA PHE A 115 -12.14 5.66 10.99
C PHE A 115 -13.61 5.38 11.21
N GLU A 116 -13.99 4.11 11.36
CA GLU A 116 -15.37 3.76 11.67
C GLU A 116 -15.83 4.38 12.99
N ILE A 117 -14.99 4.32 14.02
CA ILE A 117 -15.28 4.95 15.31
C ILE A 117 -15.35 6.47 15.17
N PHE A 118 -14.42 7.05 14.42
CA PHE A 118 -14.45 8.51 14.19
C PHE A 118 -15.75 8.94 13.51
N LYS A 119 -16.21 8.18 12.51
CA LYS A 119 -17.46 8.45 11.83
C LYS A 119 -18.66 8.30 12.77
N GLU A 120 -18.69 7.21 13.53
CA GLU A 120 -19.75 6.91 14.47
C GLU A 120 -19.94 8.02 15.51
N LEU A 121 -18.83 8.61 15.95
CA LEU A 121 -18.84 9.69 16.94
C LEU A 121 -18.91 11.08 16.31
N ASP A 122 -19.09 11.17 15.01
CA ASP A 122 -19.23 12.43 14.27
C ASP A 122 -17.99 13.32 14.46
N LEU A 123 -16.80 12.73 14.31
CA LEU A 123 -15.53 13.42 14.48
C LEU A 123 -14.77 13.64 13.16
N LEU A 124 -15.40 13.35 12.03
CA LEU A 124 -14.79 13.55 10.71
C LEU A 124 -15.44 14.71 9.98
#